data_52b12ef46113d54d384004122ae57736
#
_entry.id   52b12ef46113d54d384004122ae57736
#
_cell.length_a   1.000
_cell.length_b   1.000
_cell.length_c   1.000
_cell.angle_alpha   90.00
_cell.angle_beta   90.00
_cell.angle_gamma   90.00
#
_symmetry.space_group_name_H-M   'P 1'
#
loop_
_entity.id
_entity.type
_entity.pdbx_description
1 polymer ?
#
loop_
_entity_poly.entity_id
_entity_poly.type
_entity_poly.pdbx_seq_one_letter_code
_entity_poly.pdbx_strand_id
1 'polypeptide(L)'
;MGKSKGKSQKGKIILGIFAILFIVIFVLYKSTNKMKYKDIKLPDSELGINEEMITKEKDKNVTNILLLGVDDEENASDSMMVISMNKDKGNLKLTSIMRDSYIFFGDDKVNKINYAYHYGGPELSIKTVNENYDLDIRDYVKVDFDGLDNIIDGLGGIEMDITSEEVPLIKGLKKHGKQTLTGSQAVDYSRIRKVGTNDYGRTDRQRKVMQEILGKLSGMSVTQYPKLISSFSEYVETSISTTELLGMASKASGFKNSSMEELRIPIDGTHKDEYIDDIFYLKWEREENVKAIHNFIYGE
;
A
#
# COMPACT_ATOMS: atom_id res chain seq x y z
N MET A 1 0.26 -4.95 -48.47
CA MET A 1 0.93 -5.39 -47.23
C MET A 1 0.70 -4.34 -46.17
N GLY A 2 -0.33 -4.52 -45.36
CA GLY A 2 -0.70 -3.59 -44.27
C GLY A 2 -0.12 -4.11 -42.96
N LYS A 3 0.80 -3.37 -42.35
CA LYS A 3 1.29 -3.63 -40.98
C LYS A 3 0.24 -3.15 -39.98
N SER A 4 -0.48 -4.06 -39.36
CA SER A 4 -1.29 -3.84 -38.17
C SER A 4 -0.38 -3.37 -37.02
N LYS A 5 -0.58 -2.12 -36.59
CA LYS A 5 0.02 -1.60 -35.35
C LYS A 5 -0.80 -2.10 -34.16
N GLY A 6 -0.37 -3.19 -33.55
CA GLY A 6 -0.84 -3.63 -32.26
C GLY A 6 -0.44 -2.61 -31.19
N LYS A 7 -1.33 -1.69 -30.82
CA LYS A 7 -1.15 -0.79 -29.69
C LYS A 7 -1.14 -1.63 -28.42
N SER A 8 0.00 -1.67 -27.75
CA SER A 8 0.23 -2.38 -26.49
C SER A 8 -0.81 -1.96 -25.43
N GLN A 9 -1.63 -2.92 -24.98
CA GLN A 9 -2.58 -2.71 -23.85
C GLN A 9 -1.85 -2.34 -22.55
N LYS A 10 -0.58 -2.73 -22.41
CA LYS A 10 0.26 -2.44 -21.22
C LYS A 10 0.52 -0.95 -20.98
N GLY A 11 0.62 -0.13 -22.02
CA GLY A 11 0.77 1.33 -21.87
C GLY A 11 -0.48 2.06 -21.35
N LYS A 12 -1.66 1.42 -21.36
CA LYS A 12 -2.89 1.99 -20.81
C LYS A 12 -3.00 1.79 -19.29
N ILE A 13 -2.36 0.78 -18.74
CA ILE A 13 -2.48 0.39 -17.34
C ILE A 13 -1.82 1.41 -16.42
N ILE A 14 -0.68 1.92 -16.78
CA ILE A 14 0.12 2.83 -15.96
C ILE A 14 -0.34 4.28 -16.06
N LEU A 15 -0.76 4.71 -17.24
CA LEU A 15 -1.45 5.98 -17.39
C LEU A 15 -2.71 6.03 -16.51
N GLY A 16 -3.34 4.85 -16.28
CA GLY A 16 -4.44 4.67 -15.36
C GLY A 16 -4.06 4.95 -13.90
N ILE A 17 -3.00 4.34 -13.35
CA ILE A 17 -2.63 4.46 -11.93
C ILE A 17 -2.30 5.92 -11.57
N PHE A 18 -1.60 6.64 -12.43
CA PHE A 18 -1.30 8.06 -12.20
C PHE A 18 -2.45 9.00 -12.57
N ALA A 19 -3.22 8.69 -13.60
CA ALA A 19 -4.49 9.37 -13.80
C ALA A 19 -5.38 9.19 -12.57
N ILE A 20 -5.28 8.11 -11.84
CA ILE A 20 -6.06 7.80 -10.65
C ILE A 20 -5.53 8.56 -9.44
N LEU A 21 -4.25 8.51 -9.17
CA LEU A 21 -3.65 9.41 -8.18
C LEU A 21 -4.03 10.86 -8.52
N PHE A 22 -3.90 11.28 -9.78
CA PHE A 22 -4.22 12.62 -10.29
C PHE A 22 -5.68 12.98 -10.22
N ILE A 23 -6.56 12.05 -10.41
CA ILE A 23 -8.00 12.30 -10.45
C ILE A 23 -8.60 12.19 -9.06
N VAL A 24 -8.10 11.29 -8.22
CA VAL A 24 -8.31 11.33 -6.76
C VAL A 24 -8.01 12.75 -6.28
N ILE A 25 -6.97 13.35 -6.74
CA ILE A 25 -6.49 14.67 -6.40
C ILE A 25 -7.31 15.81 -7.00
N PHE A 26 -7.61 15.76 -8.29
CA PHE A 26 -8.32 16.85 -8.98
C PHE A 26 -9.78 16.98 -8.51
N VAL A 27 -10.40 15.90 -8.06
CA VAL A 27 -11.77 15.94 -7.53
C VAL A 27 -11.79 16.17 -6.03
N LEU A 28 -10.77 15.78 -5.32
CA LEU A 28 -10.52 16.27 -3.95
C LEU A 28 -10.38 17.80 -3.94
N TYR A 29 -9.73 18.37 -4.93
CA TYR A 29 -9.71 19.84 -5.14
C TYR A 29 -11.11 20.45 -5.35
N LYS A 30 -12.02 19.74 -5.99
CA LYS A 30 -13.43 20.21 -6.14
C LYS A 30 -14.37 19.75 -5.02
N SER A 31 -14.00 18.71 -4.25
CA SER A 31 -14.78 18.15 -3.14
C SER A 31 -14.15 18.42 -1.77
N THR A 32 -13.55 19.59 -1.60
CA THR A 32 -12.73 20.03 -0.43
C THR A 32 -13.37 19.87 0.96
N ASN A 33 -14.55 19.29 1.08
CA ASN A 33 -15.24 19.10 2.35
C ASN A 33 -15.35 17.66 2.85
N LYS A 34 -14.79 16.65 2.16
CA LYS A 34 -15.00 15.24 2.54
C LYS A 34 -13.74 14.44 2.84
N MET A 35 -12.59 14.77 2.26
CA MET A 35 -11.34 14.03 2.57
C MET A 35 -10.77 14.46 3.89
N LYS A 36 -10.40 13.51 4.74
CA LYS A 36 -9.70 13.75 5.99
C LYS A 36 -8.22 14.05 5.68
N TYR A 37 -7.92 15.31 5.35
CA TYR A 37 -6.54 15.79 5.23
C TYR A 37 -5.97 16.04 6.62
N LYS A 38 -4.85 15.37 6.94
CA LYS A 38 -4.12 15.54 8.18
C LYS A 38 -2.65 15.74 7.87
N ASP A 39 -2.22 17.00 7.87
CA ASP A 39 -0.85 17.40 7.63
C ASP A 39 0.10 16.86 8.74
N ILE A 40 1.22 16.29 8.34
CA ILE A 40 2.30 15.92 9.25
C ILE A 40 3.28 17.08 9.32
N LYS A 41 3.32 17.74 10.49
CA LYS A 41 4.17 18.92 10.74
C LYS A 41 5.47 18.61 11.49
N LEU A 42 5.89 17.35 11.45
CA LEU A 42 7.12 16.92 12.10
C LEU A 42 8.32 17.12 11.18
N PRO A 43 9.48 17.58 11.72
CA PRO A 43 10.72 17.63 10.97
C PRO A 43 11.22 16.21 10.63
N ASP A 44 12.06 16.09 9.62
CA ASP A 44 12.61 14.81 9.16
C ASP A 44 13.25 13.99 10.29
N SER A 45 13.95 14.66 11.23
CA SER A 45 14.57 14.02 12.39
C SER A 45 13.56 13.36 13.35
N GLU A 46 12.38 13.95 13.52
CA GLU A 46 11.30 13.36 14.34
C GLU A 46 10.53 12.27 13.60
N LEU A 47 10.58 12.25 12.27
CA LEU A 47 10.10 11.17 11.42
C LEU A 47 11.11 10.02 11.27
N GLY A 48 12.24 10.06 11.97
CA GLY A 48 13.26 9.01 11.90
C GLY A 48 14.06 8.99 10.59
N ILE A 49 14.04 10.08 9.82
CA ILE A 49 14.77 10.20 8.56
C ILE A 49 16.17 10.74 8.85
N ASN A 50 17.20 10.02 8.43
CA ASN A 50 18.58 10.45 8.58
C ASN A 50 19.08 11.21 7.33
N GLU A 51 20.19 11.96 7.47
CA GLU A 51 20.75 12.79 6.39
C GLU A 51 21.19 11.98 5.17
N GLU A 52 21.65 10.75 5.36
CA GLU A 52 22.03 9.87 4.26
C GLU A 52 20.81 9.54 3.37
N MET A 53 19.65 9.26 4.00
CA MET A 53 18.41 8.98 3.29
C MET A 53 17.90 10.20 2.51
N ILE A 54 18.00 11.40 3.08
CA ILE A 54 17.65 12.64 2.38
C ILE A 54 18.50 12.83 1.11
N THR A 55 19.79 12.53 1.21
CA THR A 55 20.71 12.60 0.08
C THR A 55 20.36 11.57 -0.98
N LYS A 56 20.10 10.33 -0.55
CA LYS A 56 19.72 9.23 -1.45
C LYS A 56 18.41 9.49 -2.19
N GLU A 57 17.40 10.04 -1.53
CA GLU A 57 16.14 10.45 -2.15
C GLU A 57 16.37 11.42 -3.31
N LYS A 58 17.16 12.47 -3.05
CA LYS A 58 17.48 13.49 -4.06
C LYS A 58 18.23 12.90 -5.25
N ASP A 59 19.22 12.08 -4.99
CA ASP A 59 20.08 11.48 -6.02
C ASP A 59 19.34 10.45 -6.87
N LYS A 60 18.42 9.70 -6.28
CA LYS A 60 17.66 8.64 -6.97
C LYS A 60 16.29 9.08 -7.47
N ASN A 61 15.84 10.30 -7.14
CA ASN A 61 14.54 10.87 -7.50
C ASN A 61 13.36 9.91 -7.22
N VAL A 62 13.40 9.28 -6.05
CA VAL A 62 12.36 8.37 -5.55
C VAL A 62 11.51 9.08 -4.52
N THR A 63 10.22 8.83 -4.51
CA THR A 63 9.29 9.27 -3.44
C THR A 63 8.65 8.03 -2.84
N ASN A 64 8.74 7.90 -1.50
CA ASN A 64 8.16 6.82 -0.73
C ASN A 64 6.93 7.31 0.04
N ILE A 65 5.82 6.55 -0.01
CA ILE A 65 4.56 6.85 0.69
C ILE A 65 4.12 5.60 1.44
N LEU A 66 3.76 5.76 2.72
CA LEU A 66 3.25 4.68 3.55
C LEU A 66 1.74 4.49 3.33
N LEU A 67 1.34 3.28 2.96
CA LEU A 67 -0.06 2.88 2.92
C LEU A 67 -0.41 2.10 4.18
N LEU A 68 -1.47 2.50 4.86
CA LEU A 68 -1.98 1.91 6.08
C LEU A 68 -3.41 1.40 5.87
N GLY A 69 -3.59 0.08 5.98
CA GLY A 69 -4.89 -0.54 6.14
C GLY A 69 -5.15 -0.73 7.63
N VAL A 70 -6.10 0.00 8.20
CA VAL A 70 -6.33 0.04 9.65
C VAL A 70 -7.58 -0.73 10.02
N ASP A 71 -7.49 -1.50 11.10
CA ASP A 71 -8.64 -2.04 11.81
C ASP A 71 -9.05 -1.07 12.91
N ASP A 72 -10.19 -0.41 12.75
CA ASP A 72 -10.67 0.58 13.71
C ASP A 72 -11.06 -0.05 15.05
N GLU A 73 -11.40 -1.35 15.11
CA GLU A 73 -11.72 -2.05 16.35
C GLU A 73 -10.46 -2.30 17.19
N GLU A 74 -9.38 -2.77 16.54
CA GLU A 74 -8.08 -3.00 17.20
C GLU A 74 -7.23 -1.73 17.28
N ASN A 75 -7.59 -0.68 16.54
CA ASN A 75 -6.80 0.55 16.35
C ASN A 75 -5.33 0.24 16.00
N ALA A 76 -5.13 -0.72 15.12
CA ALA A 76 -3.82 -1.17 14.65
C ALA A 76 -3.79 -1.27 13.12
N SER A 77 -2.61 -1.14 12.52
CA SER A 77 -2.47 -1.28 11.08
C SER A 77 -2.31 -2.75 10.68
N ASP A 78 -3.38 -3.34 10.17
CA ASP A 78 -3.38 -4.75 9.72
C ASP A 78 -2.64 -4.95 8.39
N SER A 79 -2.51 -3.90 7.61
CA SER A 79 -1.75 -3.87 6.36
C SER A 79 -0.83 -2.66 6.34
N MET A 80 0.44 -2.90 6.10
CA MET A 80 1.47 -1.86 5.97
C MET A 80 2.21 -2.08 4.67
N MET A 81 2.18 -1.08 3.77
CA MET A 81 2.87 -1.16 2.48
C MET A 81 3.56 0.16 2.18
N VAL A 82 4.68 0.13 1.47
CA VAL A 82 5.37 1.31 0.96
C VAL A 82 5.21 1.32 -0.56
N ILE A 83 4.62 2.38 -1.10
CA ILE A 83 4.68 2.69 -2.53
C ILE A 83 5.90 3.55 -2.78
N SER A 84 6.81 3.07 -3.63
CA SER A 84 7.99 3.78 -4.06
C SER A 84 7.87 4.17 -5.53
N MET A 85 7.98 5.46 -5.81
CA MET A 85 7.84 6.05 -7.13
C MET A 85 9.18 6.62 -7.60
N ASN A 86 9.82 5.98 -8.58
CA ASN A 86 11.02 6.52 -9.21
C ASN A 86 10.63 7.40 -10.42
N LYS A 87 10.85 8.70 -10.30
CA LYS A 87 10.43 9.70 -11.29
C LYS A 87 11.27 9.65 -12.57
N ASP A 88 12.52 9.20 -12.50
CA ASP A 88 13.42 9.12 -13.65
C ASP A 88 13.19 7.85 -14.47
N LYS A 89 13.03 6.73 -13.78
CA LYS A 89 12.78 5.42 -14.40
C LYS A 89 11.33 5.20 -14.80
N GLY A 90 10.41 6.01 -14.26
CA GLY A 90 8.98 5.87 -14.51
C GLY A 90 8.44 4.52 -14.05
N ASN A 91 8.88 3.98 -12.91
CA ASN A 91 8.40 2.73 -12.34
C ASN A 91 7.83 2.89 -10.94
N LEU A 92 6.92 1.99 -10.61
CA LEU A 92 6.30 1.86 -9.29
C LEU A 92 6.72 0.54 -8.66
N LYS A 93 7.01 0.58 -7.37
CA LYS A 93 7.33 -0.58 -6.58
C LYS A 93 6.46 -0.62 -5.32
N LEU A 94 6.03 -1.80 -4.94
CA LEU A 94 5.20 -2.03 -3.76
C LEU A 94 5.94 -2.95 -2.79
N THR A 95 6.27 -2.43 -1.61
CA THR A 95 6.86 -3.24 -0.55
C THR A 95 5.82 -3.49 0.53
N SER A 96 5.49 -4.75 0.81
CA SER A 96 4.64 -5.15 1.92
C SER A 96 5.48 -5.44 3.15
N ILE A 97 5.12 -4.85 4.29
CA ILE A 97 5.78 -5.05 5.59
C ILE A 97 4.91 -5.98 6.42
N MET A 98 5.50 -7.08 6.91
CA MET A 98 4.79 -8.04 7.78
C MET A 98 4.46 -7.38 9.11
N ARG A 99 3.16 -7.31 9.44
CA ARG A 99 2.65 -6.57 10.62
C ARG A 99 3.18 -7.10 11.96
N ASP A 100 3.51 -8.40 12.03
CA ASP A 100 3.99 -9.06 13.25
C ASP A 100 5.52 -8.95 13.44
N SER A 101 6.21 -8.17 12.59
CA SER A 101 7.66 -7.91 12.72
C SER A 101 7.98 -7.32 14.08
N TYR A 102 8.90 -7.98 14.79
CA TYR A 102 9.38 -7.60 16.11
C TYR A 102 10.29 -6.38 16.02
N ILE A 103 9.92 -5.28 16.66
CA ILE A 103 10.67 -4.03 16.59
C ILE A 103 10.78 -3.36 17.96
N PHE A 104 11.74 -2.43 18.06
CA PHE A 104 11.88 -1.51 19.17
C PHE A 104 11.23 -0.16 18.82
N PHE A 105 10.46 0.40 19.76
CA PHE A 105 9.82 1.71 19.64
C PHE A 105 10.56 2.82 20.40
N GLY A 106 11.78 2.57 20.83
CA GLY A 106 12.48 3.37 21.83
C GLY A 106 12.08 3.05 23.27
N ASP A 107 12.79 3.60 24.26
CA ASP A 107 12.54 3.42 25.71
C ASP A 107 12.36 1.94 26.14
N ASP A 108 13.10 1.02 25.54
CA ASP A 108 13.04 -0.43 25.78
C ASP A 108 11.67 -1.06 25.49
N LYS A 109 10.76 -0.35 24.85
CA LYS A 109 9.46 -0.89 24.43
C LYS A 109 9.61 -1.71 23.17
N VAL A 110 9.16 -2.93 23.26
CA VAL A 110 9.17 -3.89 22.14
C VAL A 110 7.75 -4.31 21.83
N ASN A 111 7.40 -4.38 20.55
CA ASN A 111 6.13 -4.94 20.11
C ASN A 111 6.20 -5.28 18.60
N LYS A 112 5.07 -5.69 18.03
CA LYS A 112 4.86 -5.83 16.59
C LYS A 112 4.83 -4.45 15.93
N ILE A 113 5.34 -4.35 14.71
CA ILE A 113 5.42 -3.07 13.99
C ILE A 113 4.05 -2.40 13.79
N ASN A 114 2.98 -3.17 13.66
CA ASN A 114 1.63 -2.64 13.47
C ASN A 114 1.09 -1.87 14.70
N TYR A 115 1.64 -2.10 15.89
CA TYR A 115 1.31 -1.33 17.09
C TYR A 115 1.86 0.11 17.06
N ALA A 116 2.75 0.44 16.12
CA ALA A 116 3.15 1.83 15.88
C ALA A 116 1.92 2.72 15.66
N TYR A 117 0.96 2.23 14.86
CA TYR A 117 -0.29 2.95 14.62
C TYR A 117 -1.11 3.11 15.90
N HIS A 118 -1.23 2.05 16.70
CA HIS A 118 -1.96 2.06 17.98
C HIS A 118 -1.40 3.10 18.97
N TYR A 119 -0.08 3.22 19.05
CA TYR A 119 0.60 4.08 20.03
C TYR A 119 0.69 5.54 19.60
N GLY A 120 0.81 5.82 18.31
CA GLY A 120 1.05 7.18 17.82
C GLY A 120 0.54 7.47 16.42
N GLY A 121 -0.42 6.67 15.93
CA GLY A 121 -1.05 6.92 14.63
C GLY A 121 -0.10 6.84 13.43
N PRO A 122 -0.43 7.56 12.35
CA PRO A 122 0.38 7.57 11.14
C PRO A 122 1.80 8.09 11.36
N GLU A 123 1.98 9.11 12.19
CA GLU A 123 3.27 9.74 12.47
C GLU A 123 4.27 8.72 13.05
N LEU A 124 3.86 7.99 14.09
CA LEU A 124 4.71 6.96 14.68
C LEU A 124 4.91 5.77 13.74
N SER A 125 3.90 5.44 12.93
CA SER A 125 4.04 4.40 11.91
C SER A 125 5.10 4.76 10.87
N ILE A 126 5.12 6.00 10.39
CA ILE A 126 6.15 6.52 9.48
C ILE A 126 7.52 6.46 10.14
N LYS A 127 7.65 7.04 11.35
CA LYS A 127 8.91 7.02 12.10
C LYS A 127 9.45 5.61 12.27
N THR A 128 8.59 4.70 12.69
CA THR A 128 8.97 3.30 12.92
C THR A 128 9.46 2.63 11.64
N VAL A 129 8.78 2.84 10.51
CA VAL A 129 9.21 2.27 9.23
C VAL A 129 10.53 2.89 8.78
N ASN A 130 10.70 4.21 8.89
CA ASN A 130 11.93 4.89 8.54
C ASN A 130 13.12 4.39 9.35
N GLU A 131 12.99 4.33 10.68
CA GLU A 131 14.09 3.90 11.59
C GLU A 131 14.47 2.43 11.40
N ASN A 132 13.51 1.54 11.09
CA ASN A 132 13.78 0.13 10.96
C ASN A 132 14.29 -0.28 9.58
N TYR A 133 13.93 0.46 8.53
CA TYR A 133 14.28 0.12 7.15
C TYR A 133 15.14 1.17 6.44
N ASP A 134 15.62 2.19 7.17
CA ASP A 134 16.39 3.32 6.65
C ASP A 134 15.72 3.94 5.41
N LEU A 135 14.44 4.36 5.57
CA LEU A 135 13.66 5.00 4.53
C LEU A 135 13.46 6.50 4.83
N ASP A 136 12.85 7.21 3.88
CA ASP A 136 12.63 8.65 3.90
C ASP A 136 11.16 9.02 3.72
N ILE A 137 10.26 8.19 4.26
CA ILE A 137 8.81 8.39 4.15
C ILE A 137 8.40 9.62 4.96
N ARG A 138 7.64 10.53 4.31
CA ARG A 138 7.05 11.71 4.95
C ARG A 138 5.53 11.69 4.91
N ASP A 139 4.97 10.92 4.00
CA ASP A 139 3.55 10.92 3.71
C ASP A 139 2.90 9.57 3.86
N TYR A 140 1.61 9.58 4.15
CA TYR A 140 0.80 8.38 4.24
C TYR A 140 -0.53 8.49 3.51
N VAL A 141 -1.10 7.33 3.23
CA VAL A 141 -2.51 7.14 2.85
C VAL A 141 -3.08 6.05 3.76
N LYS A 142 -4.16 6.37 4.46
CA LYS A 142 -4.87 5.43 5.34
C LYS A 142 -6.25 5.11 4.80
N VAL A 143 -6.61 3.83 4.86
CA VAL A 143 -7.95 3.31 4.57
C VAL A 143 -8.30 2.28 5.65
N ASP A 144 -9.52 2.37 6.20
CA ASP A 144 -10.09 1.34 7.07
C ASP A 144 -10.82 0.24 6.27
N PHE A 145 -11.30 -0.79 6.95
CA PHE A 145 -11.99 -1.90 6.27
C PHE A 145 -13.33 -1.51 5.66
N ASP A 146 -14.06 -0.60 6.29
CA ASP A 146 -15.33 -0.08 5.77
C ASP A 146 -15.07 0.75 4.51
N GLY A 147 -13.99 1.53 4.52
CA GLY A 147 -13.51 2.25 3.36
C GLY A 147 -13.11 1.33 2.22
N LEU A 148 -12.39 0.26 2.52
CA LEU A 148 -11.99 -0.73 1.53
C LEU A 148 -13.20 -1.42 0.88
N ASP A 149 -14.20 -1.82 1.69
CA ASP A 149 -15.49 -2.37 1.21
C ASP A 149 -16.16 -1.40 0.23
N ASN A 150 -16.38 -0.16 0.66
CA ASN A 150 -17.04 0.87 -0.15
C ASN A 150 -16.26 1.23 -1.43
N ILE A 151 -14.92 1.28 -1.37
CA ILE A 151 -14.06 1.50 -2.53
C ILE A 151 -14.23 0.38 -3.54
N ILE A 152 -14.17 -0.88 -3.11
CA ILE A 152 -14.31 -2.04 -3.99
C ILE A 152 -15.71 -2.10 -4.62
N ASP A 153 -16.76 -1.86 -3.84
CA ASP A 153 -18.13 -1.83 -4.37
C ASP A 153 -18.33 -0.68 -5.35
N GLY A 154 -17.77 0.49 -5.08
CA GLY A 154 -17.76 1.61 -6.01
C GLY A 154 -17.03 1.33 -7.34
N LEU A 155 -16.05 0.42 -7.33
CA LEU A 155 -15.38 -0.12 -8.52
C LEU A 155 -16.20 -1.21 -9.23
N GLY A 156 -17.34 -1.62 -8.69
CA GLY A 156 -18.15 -2.75 -9.20
C GLY A 156 -17.54 -4.11 -8.86
N GLY A 157 -16.88 -4.23 -7.70
CA GLY A 157 -16.19 -5.43 -7.23
C GLY A 157 -14.78 -5.61 -7.83
N ILE A 158 -14.04 -6.64 -7.44
CA ILE A 158 -12.73 -7.03 -7.97
C ILE A 158 -12.71 -8.49 -8.41
N GLU A 159 -11.94 -8.83 -9.44
CA GLU A 159 -11.80 -10.21 -9.90
C GLU A 159 -10.76 -10.95 -9.08
N MET A 160 -11.17 -12.07 -8.48
CA MET A 160 -10.28 -12.89 -7.66
C MET A 160 -10.40 -14.36 -8.05
N ASP A 161 -9.30 -15.09 -7.98
CA ASP A 161 -9.29 -16.55 -8.16
C ASP A 161 -9.29 -17.19 -6.76
N ILE A 162 -10.45 -17.76 -6.39
CA ILE A 162 -10.72 -18.27 -5.05
C ILE A 162 -10.57 -19.77 -5.01
N THR A 163 -9.81 -20.27 -4.06
CA THR A 163 -9.65 -21.72 -3.85
C THR A 163 -10.86 -22.33 -3.16
N SER A 164 -11.01 -23.66 -3.27
CA SER A 164 -12.09 -24.38 -2.59
C SER A 164 -12.05 -24.26 -1.06
N GLU A 165 -10.85 -24.09 -0.49
CA GLU A 165 -10.63 -23.94 0.95
C GLU A 165 -11.01 -22.53 1.45
N GLU A 166 -10.96 -21.52 0.58
CA GLU A 166 -11.29 -20.13 0.90
C GLU A 166 -12.80 -19.85 0.85
N VAL A 167 -13.55 -20.60 0.01
CA VAL A 167 -15.00 -20.41 -0.15
C VAL A 167 -15.77 -20.36 1.17
N PRO A 168 -15.61 -21.31 2.11
CA PRO A 168 -16.38 -21.31 3.36
C PRO A 168 -16.02 -20.15 4.30
N LEU A 169 -14.91 -19.44 4.05
CA LEU A 169 -14.41 -18.33 4.87
C LEU A 169 -14.85 -16.96 4.33
N ILE A 170 -15.50 -16.90 3.18
CA ILE A 170 -16.00 -15.68 2.55
C ILE A 170 -17.53 -15.72 2.57
N LYS A 171 -18.14 -14.80 3.30
CA LYS A 171 -19.59 -14.79 3.52
C LYS A 171 -20.36 -14.68 2.20
N GLY A 172 -21.30 -15.61 2.01
CA GLY A 172 -22.18 -15.60 0.82
C GLY A 172 -21.55 -16.19 -0.43
N LEU A 173 -20.27 -16.54 -0.43
CA LEU A 173 -19.61 -17.21 -1.56
C LEU A 173 -20.00 -18.68 -1.62
N LYS A 174 -20.21 -19.22 -2.85
CA LYS A 174 -20.68 -20.60 -3.05
C LYS A 174 -19.82 -21.42 -4.00
N LYS A 175 -18.92 -20.76 -4.74
CA LYS A 175 -18.10 -21.42 -5.77
C LYS A 175 -16.64 -20.98 -5.64
N HIS A 176 -15.73 -21.87 -6.01
CA HIS A 176 -14.31 -21.56 -6.20
C HIS A 176 -14.01 -21.13 -7.65
N GLY A 177 -12.78 -20.71 -7.91
CA GLY A 177 -12.31 -20.24 -9.23
C GLY A 177 -12.46 -18.74 -9.40
N LYS A 178 -12.21 -18.28 -10.63
CA LYS A 178 -12.28 -16.85 -10.97
C LYS A 178 -13.69 -16.31 -10.87
N GLN A 179 -13.85 -15.26 -10.09
CA GLN A 179 -15.14 -14.60 -9.88
C GLN A 179 -14.96 -13.17 -9.36
N THR A 180 -15.97 -12.35 -9.51
CA THR A 180 -15.98 -11.00 -8.98
C THR A 180 -16.46 -11.04 -7.53
N LEU A 181 -15.65 -10.51 -6.62
CA LEU A 181 -16.01 -10.30 -5.21
C LEU A 181 -16.60 -8.92 -5.01
N THR A 182 -17.62 -8.82 -4.16
CA THR A 182 -18.08 -7.54 -3.60
C THR A 182 -17.04 -6.99 -2.63
N GLY A 183 -17.20 -5.75 -2.17
CA GLY A 183 -16.32 -5.15 -1.19
C GLY A 183 -16.24 -5.97 0.10
N SER A 184 -17.40 -6.34 0.67
CA SER A 184 -17.43 -7.16 1.90
C SER A 184 -16.78 -8.54 1.72
N GLN A 185 -16.97 -9.17 0.56
CA GLN A 185 -16.30 -10.44 0.24
C GLN A 185 -14.79 -10.30 0.07
N ALA A 186 -14.33 -9.21 -0.51
CA ALA A 186 -12.90 -8.91 -0.65
C ALA A 186 -12.26 -8.59 0.71
N VAL A 187 -12.97 -7.91 1.61
CA VAL A 187 -12.55 -7.73 3.01
C VAL A 187 -12.44 -9.07 3.72
N ASP A 188 -13.47 -9.94 3.64
CA ASP A 188 -13.41 -11.28 4.21
C ASP A 188 -12.19 -12.06 3.67
N TYR A 189 -11.99 -12.05 2.33
CA TYR A 189 -10.84 -12.69 1.68
C TYR A 189 -9.51 -12.17 2.21
N SER A 190 -9.36 -10.85 2.34
CA SER A 190 -8.13 -10.20 2.84
C SER A 190 -7.79 -10.55 4.30
N ARG A 191 -8.80 -11.00 5.07
CA ARG A 191 -8.68 -11.38 6.50
C ARG A 191 -8.43 -12.87 6.72
N ILE A 192 -8.47 -13.72 5.68
CA ILE A 192 -8.28 -15.17 5.83
C ILE A 192 -6.89 -15.49 6.39
N ARG A 193 -6.84 -16.22 7.50
CA ARG A 193 -5.61 -16.72 8.14
C ARG A 193 -5.53 -18.25 8.14
N LYS A 194 -6.67 -18.96 8.02
CA LYS A 194 -6.77 -20.41 8.22
C LYS A 194 -6.42 -21.25 6.99
N VAL A 195 -6.09 -20.61 5.86
CA VAL A 195 -5.73 -21.28 4.61
C VAL A 195 -4.33 -20.86 4.18
N GLY A 196 -3.48 -21.81 3.85
CA GLY A 196 -2.09 -21.59 3.47
C GLY A 196 -1.18 -21.32 4.67
N THR A 197 -0.26 -20.37 4.54
CA THR A 197 0.82 -20.09 5.48
C THR A 197 0.46 -19.02 6.52
N ASN A 198 -0.70 -19.10 7.18
CA ASN A 198 -1.12 -18.17 8.25
C ASN A 198 -1.03 -16.68 7.84
N ASP A 199 -0.25 -15.86 8.55
CA ASP A 199 -0.11 -14.43 8.30
C ASP A 199 0.60 -14.10 6.97
N TYR A 200 1.48 -14.96 6.48
CA TYR A 200 2.08 -14.80 5.14
C TYR A 200 1.00 -14.90 4.05
N GLY A 201 0.13 -15.91 4.16
CA GLY A 201 -1.00 -16.06 3.24
C GLY A 201 -1.98 -14.88 3.31
N ARG A 202 -2.18 -14.29 4.49
CA ARG A 202 -2.99 -13.08 4.64
C ARG A 202 -2.35 -11.88 3.94
N THR A 203 -1.06 -11.63 4.16
CA THR A 203 -0.33 -10.54 3.50
C THR A 203 -0.35 -10.69 1.97
N ASP A 204 -0.23 -11.91 1.45
CA ASP A 204 -0.35 -12.19 0.03
C ASP A 204 -1.77 -11.89 -0.50
N ARG A 205 -2.82 -12.21 0.27
CA ARG A 205 -4.20 -11.88 -0.10
C ARG A 205 -4.44 -10.38 -0.11
N GLN A 206 -3.92 -9.65 0.87
CA GLN A 206 -3.99 -8.18 0.91
C GLN A 206 -3.31 -7.55 -0.31
N ARG A 207 -2.13 -8.04 -0.71
CA ARG A 207 -1.46 -7.59 -1.94
C ARG A 207 -2.28 -7.87 -3.18
N LYS A 208 -2.84 -9.08 -3.31
CA LYS A 208 -3.72 -9.44 -4.44
C LYS A 208 -4.93 -8.52 -4.53
N VAL A 209 -5.58 -8.22 -3.40
CA VAL A 209 -6.70 -7.25 -3.36
C VAL A 209 -6.23 -5.88 -3.85
N MET A 210 -5.09 -5.40 -3.39
CA MET A 210 -4.53 -4.12 -3.83
C MET A 210 -4.20 -4.12 -5.33
N GLN A 211 -3.61 -5.20 -5.85
CA GLN A 211 -3.33 -5.34 -7.28
C GLN A 211 -4.58 -5.26 -8.14
N GLU A 212 -5.64 -5.95 -7.73
CA GLU A 212 -6.92 -5.96 -8.47
C GLU A 212 -7.60 -4.59 -8.41
N ILE A 213 -7.56 -3.90 -7.27
CA ILE A 213 -8.04 -2.51 -7.15
C ILE A 213 -7.26 -1.62 -8.13
N LEU A 214 -5.94 -1.65 -8.09
CA LEU A 214 -5.07 -0.86 -8.97
C LEU A 214 -5.29 -1.23 -10.44
N GLY A 215 -5.42 -2.51 -10.74
CA GLY A 215 -5.72 -3.01 -12.10
C GLY A 215 -7.05 -2.50 -12.63
N LYS A 216 -8.12 -2.55 -11.84
CA LYS A 216 -9.43 -2.01 -12.20
C LYS A 216 -9.39 -0.51 -12.42
N LEU A 217 -8.82 0.18 -11.47
CA LEU A 217 -8.65 1.63 -11.57
C LEU A 217 -7.92 1.99 -12.86
N SER A 218 -6.84 1.31 -13.22
CA SER A 218 -6.07 1.57 -14.45
C SER A 218 -6.84 1.31 -15.75
N GLY A 219 -7.82 0.44 -15.73
CA GLY A 219 -8.67 0.11 -16.87
C GLY A 219 -9.85 1.07 -17.13
N MET A 220 -10.12 1.97 -16.17
CA MET A 220 -11.28 2.86 -16.25
C MET A 220 -11.09 4.05 -17.21
N SER A 221 -12.19 4.55 -17.75
CA SER A 221 -12.20 5.79 -18.52
C SER A 221 -11.99 7.01 -17.63
N VAL A 222 -11.22 7.99 -18.12
CA VAL A 222 -10.96 9.26 -17.41
C VAL A 222 -12.27 9.96 -16.97
N THR A 223 -13.35 9.79 -17.71
CA THR A 223 -14.68 10.39 -17.41
C THR A 223 -15.38 9.75 -16.20
N GLN A 224 -15.01 8.54 -15.79
CA GLN A 224 -15.58 7.84 -14.65
C GLN A 224 -14.95 8.23 -13.31
N TYR A 225 -13.72 8.69 -13.35
CA TYR A 225 -12.96 9.03 -12.16
C TYR A 225 -13.57 10.12 -11.27
N PRO A 226 -14.13 11.24 -11.77
CA PRO A 226 -14.70 12.27 -10.91
C PRO A 226 -15.80 11.77 -9.96
N LYS A 227 -16.67 10.88 -10.46
CA LYS A 227 -17.74 10.30 -9.66
C LYS A 227 -17.18 9.33 -8.61
N LEU A 228 -16.25 8.50 -9.03
CA LEU A 228 -15.61 7.49 -8.16
C LEU A 228 -14.94 8.12 -6.96
N ILE A 229 -14.18 9.16 -7.20
CA ILE A 229 -13.39 9.85 -6.19
C ILE A 229 -14.25 10.63 -5.22
N SER A 230 -15.30 11.30 -5.72
CA SER A 230 -16.28 11.92 -4.81
C SER A 230 -16.89 10.90 -3.87
N SER A 231 -17.01 9.64 -4.29
CA SER A 231 -17.51 8.55 -3.46
C SER A 231 -16.47 8.02 -2.47
N PHE A 232 -15.17 8.09 -2.80
CA PHE A 232 -14.11 7.50 -1.97
C PHE A 232 -13.46 8.50 -0.99
N SER A 233 -13.64 9.80 -1.20
CA SER A 233 -12.96 10.83 -0.42
C SER A 233 -13.25 10.77 1.08
N GLU A 234 -14.39 10.24 1.50
CA GLU A 234 -14.76 10.10 2.91
C GLU A 234 -14.09 8.89 3.60
N TYR A 235 -13.58 7.95 2.81
CA TYR A 235 -12.96 6.71 3.27
C TYR A 235 -11.43 6.76 3.30
N VAL A 236 -10.83 7.86 2.84
CA VAL A 236 -9.38 8.03 2.75
C VAL A 236 -8.91 9.16 3.65
N GLU A 237 -7.91 8.88 4.48
CA GLU A 237 -7.15 9.90 5.23
C GLU A 237 -5.72 9.97 4.68
N THR A 238 -5.16 11.19 4.50
CA THR A 238 -3.80 11.36 3.98
C THR A 238 -3.16 12.66 4.43
N SER A 239 -1.82 12.67 4.49
CA SER A 239 -1.00 13.86 4.71
C SER A 239 -0.60 14.57 3.43
N ILE A 240 -0.79 13.93 2.27
CA ILE A 240 -0.33 14.48 0.99
C ILE A 240 -1.21 15.66 0.61
N SER A 241 -0.61 16.84 0.48
CA SER A 241 -1.33 18.04 0.05
C SER A 241 -1.81 17.96 -1.40
N THR A 242 -2.87 18.67 -1.72
CA THR A 242 -3.38 18.77 -3.11
C THR A 242 -2.31 19.24 -4.09
N THR A 243 -1.42 20.13 -3.67
CA THR A 243 -0.35 20.68 -4.52
C THR A 243 0.71 19.61 -4.83
N GLU A 244 1.11 18.83 -3.84
CA GLU A 244 2.06 17.72 -4.01
C GLU A 244 1.49 16.64 -4.92
N LEU A 245 0.26 16.29 -4.67
CA LEU A 245 -0.47 15.36 -5.50
C LEU A 245 -0.54 15.84 -6.97
N LEU A 246 -0.82 17.11 -7.24
CA LEU A 246 -0.77 17.71 -8.59
C LEU A 246 0.64 17.64 -9.19
N GLY A 247 1.66 17.88 -8.37
CA GLY A 247 3.06 17.72 -8.76
C GLY A 247 3.42 16.30 -9.16
N MET A 248 3.01 15.30 -8.37
CA MET A 248 3.18 13.87 -8.67
C MET A 248 2.47 13.49 -9.98
N ALA A 249 1.26 13.95 -10.14
CA ALA A 249 0.45 13.66 -11.32
C ALA A 249 0.97 14.26 -12.62
N SER A 250 1.51 15.49 -12.59
CA SER A 250 2.12 16.10 -13.78
C SER A 250 3.31 15.28 -14.31
N LYS A 251 3.99 14.55 -13.42
CA LYS A 251 5.12 13.66 -13.73
C LYS A 251 4.68 12.25 -14.14
N ALA A 252 3.40 11.92 -13.96
CA ALA A 252 2.84 10.60 -14.22
C ALA A 252 2.92 10.17 -15.69
N SER A 253 3.04 11.09 -16.64
CA SER A 253 3.22 10.78 -18.06
C SER A 253 4.50 9.98 -18.36
N GLY A 254 5.50 10.00 -17.46
CA GLY A 254 6.74 9.24 -17.54
C GLY A 254 6.62 7.75 -17.22
N PHE A 255 5.57 7.35 -16.49
CA PHE A 255 5.42 5.97 -15.98
C PHE A 255 4.73 5.00 -16.98
N LYS A 256 4.85 5.24 -18.25
CA LYS A 256 4.02 4.64 -19.32
C LYS A 256 4.17 3.15 -19.57
N ASN A 257 5.15 2.43 -19.00
CA ASN A 257 5.46 1.06 -19.47
C ASN A 257 5.91 0.04 -18.40
N SER A 258 5.81 0.29 -17.10
CA SER A 258 6.28 -0.66 -16.09
C SER A 258 5.14 -1.46 -15.46
N SER A 259 5.35 -2.77 -15.32
CA SER A 259 4.60 -3.58 -14.37
C SER A 259 4.98 -3.14 -12.95
N MET A 260 4.03 -3.11 -12.03
CA MET A 260 4.35 -2.90 -10.62
C MET A 260 5.16 -4.09 -10.11
N GLU A 261 6.37 -3.82 -9.64
CA GLU A 261 7.21 -4.80 -8.99
C GLU A 261 6.85 -4.89 -7.50
N GLU A 262 7.04 -6.05 -6.89
CA GLU A 262 6.65 -6.31 -5.51
C GLU A 262 7.75 -6.94 -4.69
N LEU A 263 7.79 -6.56 -3.41
CA LEU A 263 8.64 -7.15 -2.40
C LEU A 263 7.84 -7.37 -1.12
N ARG A 264 8.12 -8.43 -0.39
CA ARG A 264 7.65 -8.64 0.99
C ARG A 264 8.84 -8.59 1.94
N ILE A 265 8.70 -7.86 3.02
CA ILE A 265 9.68 -7.75 4.10
C ILE A 265 9.06 -8.32 5.39
N PRO A 266 9.77 -9.16 6.15
CA PRO A 266 11.10 -9.71 5.86
C PRO A 266 11.12 -10.67 4.69
N ILE A 267 12.26 -10.72 3.96
CA ILE A 267 12.48 -11.67 2.87
C ILE A 267 12.67 -13.08 3.40
N ASP A 268 12.41 -14.08 2.55
CA ASP A 268 12.52 -15.49 2.93
C ASP A 268 13.96 -15.83 3.38
N GLY A 269 14.05 -16.60 4.47
CA GLY A 269 15.33 -17.02 5.05
C GLY A 269 15.98 -16.04 6.01
N THR A 270 15.44 -14.82 6.17
CA THR A 270 15.97 -13.77 7.07
C THR A 270 15.08 -13.52 8.28
N HIS A 271 14.16 -14.41 8.55
CA HIS A 271 13.23 -14.28 9.68
C HIS A 271 12.91 -15.66 10.28
N LYS A 272 12.42 -15.64 11.50
CA LYS A 272 11.89 -16.79 12.22
C LYS A 272 10.67 -16.44 13.04
N ASP A 273 9.76 -17.39 13.16
CA ASP A 273 8.61 -17.33 14.06
C ASP A 273 9.10 -17.52 15.49
N GLU A 274 8.67 -16.66 16.42
CA GLU A 274 9.03 -16.73 17.83
C GLU A 274 7.83 -16.38 18.71
N TYR A 275 7.64 -17.13 19.79
CA TYR A 275 6.65 -16.83 20.82
C TYR A 275 7.36 -16.29 22.05
N ILE A 276 6.98 -15.10 22.50
CA ILE A 276 7.46 -14.45 23.72
C ILE A 276 6.25 -14.17 24.58
N ASP A 277 6.20 -14.72 25.79
CA ASP A 277 5.05 -14.62 26.70
C ASP A 277 3.70 -14.95 26.01
N ASP A 278 3.69 -16.07 25.28
CA ASP A 278 2.56 -16.58 24.49
C ASP A 278 2.09 -15.66 23.32
N ILE A 279 2.81 -14.58 23.05
CA ILE A 279 2.56 -13.70 21.93
C ILE A 279 3.46 -14.07 20.75
N PHE A 280 2.86 -14.28 19.58
CA PHE A 280 3.59 -14.53 18.32
C PHE A 280 4.31 -13.28 17.84
N TYR A 281 5.57 -13.40 17.47
CA TYR A 281 6.37 -12.36 16.81
C TYR A 281 7.15 -12.94 15.65
N LEU A 282 7.41 -12.09 14.66
CA LEU A 282 8.29 -12.37 13.55
C LEU A 282 9.65 -11.70 13.83
N LYS A 283 10.63 -12.46 14.34
CA LYS A 283 12.02 -11.98 14.48
C LYS A 283 12.68 -11.93 13.13
N TRP A 284 13.46 -10.91 12.84
CA TRP A 284 14.04 -10.69 11.52
C TRP A 284 15.42 -10.06 11.57
N GLU A 285 16.22 -10.34 10.55
CA GLU A 285 17.58 -9.84 10.38
C GLU A 285 17.56 -8.47 9.71
N ARG A 286 17.88 -7.40 10.46
CA ARG A 286 17.72 -6.02 9.99
C ARG A 286 18.57 -5.72 8.76
N GLU A 287 19.90 -5.99 8.83
CA GLU A 287 20.82 -5.62 7.75
C GLU A 287 20.46 -6.19 6.39
N GLU A 288 20.08 -7.47 6.36
CA GLU A 288 19.71 -8.16 5.12
C GLU A 288 18.40 -7.61 4.53
N ASN A 289 17.44 -7.27 5.38
CA ASN A 289 16.17 -6.73 4.95
C ASN A 289 16.27 -5.26 4.53
N VAL A 290 17.08 -4.44 5.22
CA VAL A 290 17.40 -3.08 4.78
C VAL A 290 18.09 -3.12 3.41
N LYS A 291 19.09 -3.98 3.25
CA LYS A 291 19.76 -4.16 1.95
C LYS A 291 18.78 -4.61 0.85
N ALA A 292 17.90 -5.54 1.16
CA ALA A 292 16.92 -6.03 0.20
C ALA A 292 15.94 -4.95 -0.26
N ILE A 293 15.39 -4.17 0.68
CA ILE A 293 14.44 -3.09 0.37
C ILE A 293 15.13 -1.94 -0.39
N HIS A 294 16.37 -1.58 -0.02
CA HIS A 294 17.14 -0.56 -0.72
C HIS A 294 17.51 -0.98 -2.14
N ASN A 295 17.97 -2.22 -2.32
CA ASN A 295 18.21 -2.77 -3.65
C ASN A 295 16.93 -2.77 -4.49
N PHE A 296 15.82 -3.18 -3.91
CA PHE A 296 14.54 -3.18 -4.57
C PHE A 296 14.09 -1.75 -4.94
N ILE A 297 14.11 -0.80 -4.01
CA ILE A 297 13.62 0.57 -4.24
C ILE A 297 14.60 1.35 -5.13
N TYR A 298 15.88 1.39 -4.76
CA TYR A 298 16.87 2.30 -5.35
C TYR A 298 17.77 1.63 -6.40
N GLY A 299 17.85 0.30 -6.42
CA GLY A 299 18.67 -0.47 -7.38
C GLY A 299 20.15 -0.51 -6.99
N GLU A 300 20.44 -0.68 -5.70
CA GLU A 300 21.79 -0.73 -5.11
C GLU A 300 22.24 -2.16 -4.86
#